data_b2a858d488c3df861ace15a65dd8ee26
#
_entry.id   b2a858d488c3df861ace15a65dd8ee26
#
_cell.length_a   1.000
_cell.length_b   1.000
_cell.length_c   1.000
_cell.angle_alpha   90.00
_cell.angle_beta   90.00
_cell.angle_gamma   90.00
#
_symmetry.space_group_name_H-M   'P 1'
#
loop_
_entity.id
_entity.type
_entity.pdbx_description
1 polymer ?
#
loop_
_entity_poly.entity_id
_entity_poly.type
_entity_poly.pdbx_seq_one_letter_code
_entity_poly.pdbx_strand_id
1 'polypeptide(L)'
;VRSRRQRQMCIRDRLKRVAPDVVIVLGGPEVSYESSEQAIVQQADYLITGWGDVTFPQLCKQILYGPKPLMKIHAGVQPPLAELTLPYGLYTDDDIKNRTLYVEASRGCPFKCEFCLSALDKTAWPFDLDQFLGELDTLHARGARLFKFVDRTFNLNIKSSLKIMQFFLDKLEAHPEDPVYAHFEVVPDHLPDALKEGIKKFPEGTLQFEIGIQSFNPDVQTLVSRKQNNEKAAENIRWLCENSHAHLHVDLIAGLPGEDVASFARGFDRLLELKPHEIQFGILKRLRGTPIIRHTAEYGLVFDPHPPYTILATDRIDFNEMQQLVRFARYWDLIANSGRFAHTLPLILREMPFANFMRLSNWLYANTDATHRIALERLAVPVSYTHLTLPTTPYV
;
A
#
# COMPACT_ATOMS: atom_id res chain seq x y z
N VAL A 1 16.25 1.66 -15.61
CA VAL A 1 14.83 1.23 -15.57
C VAL A 1 13.95 2.44 -15.89
N ARG A 2 13.16 2.39 -16.96
CA ARG A 2 12.27 3.51 -17.32
C ARG A 2 11.13 3.60 -16.29
N SER A 3 10.82 4.81 -15.80
CA SER A 3 9.70 5.05 -14.89
C SER A 3 8.37 4.64 -15.54
N ARG A 4 7.33 4.42 -14.71
CA ARG A 4 5.98 4.10 -15.19
C ARG A 4 5.47 5.15 -16.19
N ARG A 5 5.75 6.43 -15.95
CA ARG A 5 5.41 7.56 -16.82
C ARG A 5 6.14 7.50 -18.16
N GLN A 6 7.44 7.21 -18.16
CA GLN A 6 8.22 7.04 -19.40
C GLN A 6 7.70 5.88 -20.25
N ARG A 7 7.27 4.78 -19.62
CA ARG A 7 6.64 3.65 -20.33
C ARG A 7 5.30 4.05 -20.95
N GLN A 8 4.45 4.78 -20.23
CA GLN A 8 3.17 5.26 -20.75
C GLN A 8 3.33 6.23 -21.91
N MET A 9 4.27 7.17 -21.84
CA MET A 9 4.59 8.07 -22.95
C MET A 9 5.10 7.30 -24.16
N CYS A 10 6.01 6.33 -23.99
CA CYS A 10 6.50 5.49 -25.06
C CYS A 10 5.39 4.66 -25.73
N ILE A 11 4.46 4.12 -24.94
CA ILE A 11 3.33 3.34 -25.45
C ILE A 11 2.43 4.24 -26.31
N ARG A 12 2.08 5.42 -25.83
CA ARG A 12 1.26 6.38 -26.55
C ARG A 12 1.91 6.82 -27.86
N ASP A 13 3.19 7.22 -27.84
CA ASP A 13 3.90 7.65 -29.03
C ASP A 13 3.99 6.55 -30.09
N ARG A 14 4.14 5.30 -29.64
CA ARG A 14 4.07 4.14 -30.52
C ARG A 14 2.68 3.95 -31.13
N LEU A 15 1.61 4.03 -30.29
CA LEU A 15 0.24 3.89 -30.76
C LEU A 15 -0.09 4.93 -31.83
N LYS A 16 0.22 6.21 -31.60
CA LYS A 16 -0.05 7.28 -32.57
C LYS A 16 0.81 7.15 -33.86
N ARG A 17 1.98 6.51 -33.80
CA ARG A 17 2.78 6.23 -34.99
C ARG A 17 2.24 5.06 -35.82
N VAL A 18 1.76 4.01 -35.12
CA VAL A 18 1.26 2.79 -35.78
C VAL A 18 -0.18 2.94 -36.23
N ALA A 19 -0.99 3.66 -35.45
CA ALA A 19 -2.41 3.91 -35.70
C ALA A 19 -2.74 5.36 -35.33
N PRO A 20 -2.54 6.34 -36.25
CA PRO A 20 -2.74 7.77 -35.98
C PRO A 20 -4.17 8.14 -35.58
N ASP A 21 -5.15 7.37 -36.07
CA ASP A 21 -6.57 7.61 -35.86
C ASP A 21 -7.09 7.06 -34.52
N VAL A 22 -6.26 6.31 -33.76
CA VAL A 22 -6.63 5.80 -32.44
C VAL A 22 -6.83 6.94 -31.49
N VAL A 23 -8.03 7.00 -30.87
CA VAL A 23 -8.35 7.96 -29.82
C VAL A 23 -7.76 7.49 -28.48
N ILE A 24 -6.99 8.35 -27.84
CA ILE A 24 -6.36 8.08 -26.56
C ILE A 24 -7.09 8.81 -25.45
N VAL A 25 -7.73 8.06 -24.56
CA VAL A 25 -8.39 8.55 -23.36
C VAL A 25 -7.53 8.20 -22.14
N LEU A 26 -7.23 9.18 -21.30
CA LEU A 26 -6.54 8.98 -20.04
C LEU A 26 -7.53 9.07 -18.88
N GLY A 27 -7.24 8.36 -17.80
CA GLY A 27 -8.00 8.41 -16.55
C GLY A 27 -7.19 7.85 -15.38
N GLY A 28 -7.80 7.90 -14.20
CA GLY A 28 -7.20 7.39 -12.97
C GLY A 28 -6.50 8.48 -12.14
N PRO A 29 -6.07 8.13 -10.90
CA PRO A 29 -5.63 9.11 -9.92
C PRO A 29 -4.38 9.91 -10.34
N GLU A 30 -3.46 9.31 -11.08
CA GLU A 30 -2.22 9.99 -11.52
C GLU A 30 -2.48 11.21 -12.41
N VAL A 31 -3.52 11.17 -13.23
CA VAL A 31 -3.83 12.23 -14.21
C VAL A 31 -5.04 13.08 -13.82
N SER A 32 -5.75 12.71 -12.76
CA SER A 32 -6.93 13.43 -12.29
C SER A 32 -6.59 14.78 -11.63
N TYR A 33 -5.37 14.93 -11.12
CA TYR A 33 -4.91 16.11 -10.42
C TYR A 33 -3.71 16.74 -11.11
N GLU A 34 -3.56 18.06 -11.01
CA GLU A 34 -2.45 18.82 -11.63
C GLU A 34 -2.31 18.46 -13.13
N SER A 35 -3.41 18.23 -13.80
CA SER A 35 -3.45 17.69 -15.17
C SER A 35 -2.88 18.65 -16.21
N SER A 36 -3.01 19.97 -15.99
CA SER A 36 -2.45 21.01 -16.87
C SER A 36 -0.92 21.00 -16.96
N GLU A 37 -0.24 20.51 -15.93
CA GLU A 37 1.21 20.43 -15.85
C GLU A 37 1.79 19.14 -16.44
N GLN A 38 0.93 18.22 -16.85
CA GLN A 38 1.35 16.89 -17.26
C GLN A 38 1.48 16.76 -18.77
N ALA A 39 2.69 16.56 -19.27
CA ALA A 39 2.96 16.37 -20.70
C ALA A 39 2.15 15.21 -21.32
N ILE A 40 1.88 14.14 -20.57
CA ILE A 40 1.07 13.02 -21.06
C ILE A 40 -0.38 13.45 -21.32
N VAL A 41 -0.94 14.33 -20.47
CA VAL A 41 -2.29 14.87 -20.63
C VAL A 41 -2.35 15.81 -21.83
N GLN A 42 -1.33 16.65 -22.01
CA GLN A 42 -1.28 17.56 -23.17
C GLN A 42 -1.37 16.83 -24.49
N GLN A 43 -0.85 15.64 -24.57
CA GLN A 43 -0.75 14.83 -25.77
C GLN A 43 -1.86 13.79 -25.95
N ALA A 44 -2.72 13.56 -24.96
CA ALA A 44 -3.90 12.70 -25.11
C ALA A 44 -5.03 13.42 -25.83
N ASP A 45 -5.96 12.67 -26.40
CA ASP A 45 -7.15 13.23 -27.03
C ASP A 45 -8.14 13.68 -25.96
N TYR A 46 -8.39 12.83 -24.95
CA TYR A 46 -9.30 13.13 -23.84
C TYR A 46 -8.72 12.71 -22.48
N LEU A 47 -9.22 13.34 -21.43
CA LEU A 47 -8.94 13.03 -20.03
C LEU A 47 -10.25 12.93 -19.25
N ILE A 48 -10.38 11.86 -18.46
CA ILE A 48 -11.44 11.75 -17.45
C ILE A 48 -10.78 11.87 -16.07
N THR A 49 -11.22 12.86 -15.28
CA THR A 49 -10.79 13.07 -13.89
C THR A 49 -11.79 12.47 -12.92
N GLY A 50 -11.32 11.96 -11.77
CA GLY A 50 -12.19 11.34 -10.77
C GLY A 50 -12.74 9.99 -11.21
N TRP A 51 -14.04 9.76 -10.95
CA TRP A 51 -14.71 8.48 -11.20
C TRP A 51 -15.00 8.27 -12.69
N GLY A 52 -14.54 7.17 -13.25
CA GLY A 52 -14.69 6.86 -14.67
C GLY A 52 -15.85 5.96 -15.02
N ASP A 53 -16.48 5.33 -14.03
CA ASP A 53 -17.45 4.24 -14.21
C ASP A 53 -18.61 4.57 -15.18
N VAL A 54 -19.15 5.78 -15.10
CA VAL A 54 -20.22 6.26 -15.99
C VAL A 54 -19.66 7.14 -17.12
N THR A 55 -18.74 8.03 -16.78
CA THR A 55 -18.26 9.04 -17.73
C THR A 55 -17.46 8.43 -18.88
N PHE A 56 -16.66 7.37 -18.63
CA PHE A 56 -15.87 6.71 -19.67
C PHE A 56 -16.76 6.03 -20.74
N PRO A 57 -17.75 5.19 -20.38
CA PRO A 57 -18.66 4.61 -21.37
C PRO A 57 -19.44 5.66 -22.16
N GLN A 58 -19.90 6.76 -21.50
CA GLN A 58 -20.58 7.86 -22.16
C GLN A 58 -19.68 8.56 -23.19
N LEU A 59 -18.43 8.86 -22.81
CA LEU A 59 -17.43 9.44 -23.71
C LEU A 59 -17.16 8.53 -24.89
N CYS A 60 -16.98 7.22 -24.66
CA CYS A 60 -16.78 6.24 -25.72
C CYS A 60 -17.96 6.21 -26.72
N LYS A 61 -19.20 6.18 -26.22
CA LYS A 61 -20.41 6.22 -27.07
C LYS A 61 -20.45 7.49 -27.93
N GLN A 62 -20.13 8.64 -27.32
CA GLN A 62 -20.11 9.91 -28.04
C GLN A 62 -19.03 9.94 -29.12
N ILE A 63 -17.81 9.43 -28.85
CA ILE A 63 -16.71 9.38 -29.82
C ILE A 63 -17.04 8.44 -31.00
N LEU A 64 -17.68 7.30 -30.70
CA LEU A 64 -17.95 6.26 -31.72
C LEU A 64 -19.19 6.54 -32.57
N TYR A 65 -20.23 7.13 -32.00
CA TYR A 65 -21.56 7.20 -32.61
C TYR A 65 -22.16 8.62 -32.66
N GLY A 66 -21.48 9.61 -32.04
CA GLY A 66 -21.95 10.99 -32.00
C GLY A 66 -20.95 12.00 -32.54
N PRO A 67 -21.25 13.30 -32.39
CA PRO A 67 -20.28 14.34 -32.64
C PRO A 67 -19.15 14.27 -31.62
N LYS A 68 -17.90 14.35 -32.07
CA LYS A 68 -16.73 14.33 -31.17
C LYS A 68 -16.80 15.47 -30.14
N PRO A 69 -16.60 15.20 -28.84
CA PRO A 69 -16.59 16.23 -27.83
C PRO A 69 -15.51 17.29 -28.10
N LEU A 70 -15.88 18.57 -27.94
CA LEU A 70 -14.95 19.69 -28.06
C LEU A 70 -14.05 19.82 -26.83
N MET A 71 -14.59 19.49 -25.65
CA MET A 71 -13.85 19.55 -24.40
C MET A 71 -12.94 18.35 -24.27
N LYS A 72 -11.69 18.61 -23.92
CA LYS A 72 -10.67 17.56 -23.70
C LYS A 72 -10.80 16.91 -22.33
N ILE A 73 -11.17 17.68 -21.30
CA ILE A 73 -11.22 17.23 -19.90
C ILE A 73 -12.68 17.05 -19.50
N HIS A 74 -13.02 15.85 -19.05
CA HIS A 74 -14.33 15.46 -18.56
C HIS A 74 -14.23 15.14 -17.07
N ALA A 75 -15.00 15.83 -16.24
CA ALA A 75 -15.12 15.49 -14.83
C ALA A 75 -15.93 14.22 -14.68
N GLY A 76 -15.38 13.23 -13.99
CA GLY A 76 -16.08 11.99 -13.69
C GLY A 76 -17.22 12.23 -12.69
N VAL A 77 -18.33 11.55 -12.92
CA VAL A 77 -19.49 11.58 -12.04
C VAL A 77 -19.49 10.33 -11.18
N GLN A 78 -19.65 10.50 -9.88
CA GLN A 78 -19.82 9.39 -8.95
C GLN A 78 -21.25 8.88 -9.02
N PRO A 79 -21.51 7.65 -9.51
CA PRO A 79 -22.84 7.07 -9.49
C PRO A 79 -23.17 6.49 -8.13
N PRO A 80 -24.44 6.22 -7.80
CA PRO A 80 -24.80 5.30 -6.75
C PRO A 80 -24.16 3.92 -7.02
N LEU A 81 -23.51 3.32 -6.02
CA LEU A 81 -22.81 2.03 -6.22
C LEU A 81 -23.77 0.89 -6.63
N ALA A 82 -25.04 0.97 -6.25
CA ALA A 82 -26.06 0.01 -6.66
C ALA A 82 -26.32 0.00 -8.18
N GLU A 83 -25.93 1.04 -8.92
CA GLU A 83 -26.04 1.12 -10.37
C GLU A 83 -24.82 0.55 -11.10
N LEU A 84 -23.75 0.22 -10.37
CA LEU A 84 -22.53 -0.33 -10.92
C LEU A 84 -22.61 -1.85 -11.03
N THR A 85 -22.22 -2.36 -12.18
CA THR A 85 -22.02 -3.80 -12.35
C THR A 85 -20.66 -4.20 -11.79
N LEU A 86 -20.64 -5.18 -10.91
CA LEU A 86 -19.39 -5.75 -10.39
C LEU A 86 -18.63 -6.46 -11.53
N PRO A 87 -17.34 -6.20 -11.72
CA PRO A 87 -16.61 -6.65 -12.91
C PRO A 87 -16.08 -8.09 -12.80
N TYR A 88 -16.41 -8.83 -11.75
CA TYR A 88 -15.73 -10.08 -11.41
C TYR A 88 -15.97 -11.20 -12.41
N GLY A 89 -17.06 -11.18 -13.14
CA GLY A 89 -17.32 -12.08 -14.27
C GLY A 89 -16.32 -11.95 -15.43
N LEU A 90 -15.55 -10.83 -15.48
CA LEU A 90 -14.52 -10.59 -16.49
C LEU A 90 -13.17 -11.25 -16.16
N TYR A 91 -12.96 -11.74 -14.94
CA TYR A 91 -11.79 -12.56 -14.64
C TYR A 91 -11.80 -13.82 -15.49
N THR A 92 -10.73 -14.02 -16.25
CA THR A 92 -10.55 -15.24 -17.04
C THR A 92 -10.12 -16.41 -16.17
N ASP A 93 -10.23 -17.62 -16.66
CA ASP A 93 -9.77 -18.80 -15.92
C ASP A 93 -8.24 -18.78 -15.71
N ASP A 94 -7.49 -18.13 -16.62
CA ASP A 94 -6.05 -17.90 -16.46
C ASP A 94 -5.77 -16.91 -15.31
N ASP A 95 -6.55 -15.83 -15.17
CA ASP A 95 -6.44 -14.91 -14.03
C ASP A 95 -6.74 -15.63 -12.72
N ILE A 96 -7.82 -16.42 -12.69
CA ILE A 96 -8.26 -17.15 -11.49
C ILE A 96 -7.18 -18.15 -11.04
N LYS A 97 -6.58 -18.85 -11.98
CA LYS A 97 -5.56 -19.88 -11.69
C LYS A 97 -4.22 -19.29 -11.26
N ASN A 98 -3.81 -18.15 -11.82
CA ASN A 98 -2.42 -17.70 -11.75
C ASN A 98 -2.24 -16.36 -11.01
N ARG A 99 -3.31 -15.70 -10.55
CA ARG A 99 -3.24 -14.36 -9.94
C ARG A 99 -4.02 -14.26 -8.64
N THR A 100 -3.59 -13.35 -7.79
CA THR A 100 -4.41 -12.86 -6.69
C THR A 100 -5.53 -12.00 -7.28
N LEU A 101 -6.78 -12.31 -6.93
CA LEU A 101 -7.95 -11.56 -7.38
C LEU A 101 -8.20 -10.36 -6.47
N TYR A 102 -8.30 -9.19 -7.08
CA TYR A 102 -8.63 -7.96 -6.37
C TYR A 102 -10.15 -7.80 -6.33
N VAL A 103 -10.69 -7.60 -5.13
CA VAL A 103 -12.12 -7.44 -4.88
C VAL A 103 -12.37 -6.22 -3.99
N GLU A 104 -13.57 -5.62 -4.10
CA GLU A 104 -13.92 -4.38 -3.43
C GLU A 104 -15.34 -4.51 -2.85
N ALA A 105 -15.46 -4.54 -1.51
CA ALA A 105 -16.76 -4.53 -0.82
C ALA A 105 -17.23 -3.11 -0.51
N SER A 106 -16.29 -2.15 -0.44
CA SER A 106 -16.60 -0.74 -0.23
C SER A 106 -15.57 0.15 -0.91
N ARG A 107 -15.98 1.33 -1.35
CA ARG A 107 -15.14 2.31 -2.04
C ARG A 107 -15.01 3.60 -1.25
N GLY A 108 -13.79 4.17 -1.20
CA GLY A 108 -13.48 5.39 -0.46
C GLY A 108 -12.93 5.15 0.94
N CYS A 109 -12.67 6.26 1.67
CA CYS A 109 -12.13 6.20 3.03
C CYS A 109 -12.58 7.44 3.82
N PRO A 110 -13.17 7.30 5.01
CA PRO A 110 -13.62 8.45 5.80
C PRO A 110 -12.48 9.18 6.53
N PHE A 111 -11.30 8.57 6.60
CA PHE A 111 -10.13 9.18 7.21
C PHE A 111 -9.49 10.23 6.29
N LYS A 112 -8.80 11.21 6.90
CA LYS A 112 -8.27 12.39 6.20
C LYS A 112 -6.75 12.43 6.15
N CYS A 113 -6.09 11.26 6.14
CA CYS A 113 -4.63 11.19 6.11
C CYS A 113 -4.07 11.91 4.87
N GLU A 114 -3.27 12.94 5.07
CA GLU A 114 -2.90 13.89 4.00
C GLU A 114 -1.97 13.34 2.92
N PHE A 115 -1.30 12.26 3.20
CA PHE A 115 -0.45 11.56 2.22
C PHE A 115 -1.24 10.55 1.36
N CYS A 116 -2.52 10.30 1.66
CA CYS A 116 -3.31 9.26 1.04
C CYS A 116 -4.32 9.80 0.02
N LEU A 117 -4.33 9.25 -1.19
CA LEU A 117 -5.31 9.60 -2.24
C LEU A 117 -6.74 9.22 -1.86
N SER A 118 -6.92 8.12 -1.12
CA SER A 118 -8.27 7.68 -0.72
C SER A 118 -8.94 8.63 0.28
N ALA A 119 -8.18 9.50 0.94
CA ALA A 119 -8.71 10.56 1.81
C ALA A 119 -9.36 11.71 1.05
N LEU A 120 -9.21 11.77 -0.26
CA LEU A 120 -9.89 12.75 -1.13
C LEU A 120 -11.37 12.40 -1.33
N ASP A 121 -11.71 11.12 -1.24
CA ASP A 121 -13.07 10.63 -1.20
C ASP A 121 -13.48 10.43 0.28
N LYS A 122 -14.12 11.45 0.85
CA LYS A 122 -14.32 11.60 2.30
C LYS A 122 -15.35 10.64 2.91
N THR A 123 -15.82 9.66 2.16
CA THR A 123 -16.86 8.70 2.55
C THR A 123 -16.44 7.30 2.17
N ALA A 124 -16.95 6.30 2.91
CA ALA A 124 -16.89 4.91 2.49
C ALA A 124 -18.28 4.49 1.99
N TRP A 125 -18.35 4.14 0.73
CA TRP A 125 -19.58 3.73 0.04
C TRP A 125 -19.60 2.20 -0.04
N PRO A 126 -20.51 1.48 0.65
CA PRO A 126 -20.62 0.04 0.54
C PRO A 126 -21.33 -0.36 -0.75
N PHE A 127 -20.88 -1.44 -1.37
CA PHE A 127 -21.66 -2.19 -2.34
C PHE A 127 -22.77 -3.00 -1.65
N ASP A 128 -23.75 -3.50 -2.40
CA ASP A 128 -24.70 -4.47 -1.87
C ASP A 128 -23.92 -5.74 -1.45
N LEU A 129 -23.98 -6.05 -0.17
CA LEU A 129 -23.16 -7.11 0.41
C LEU A 129 -23.58 -8.51 -0.06
N ASP A 130 -24.89 -8.74 -0.27
CA ASP A 130 -25.38 -10.05 -0.71
C ASP A 130 -25.02 -10.30 -2.17
N GLN A 131 -25.14 -9.28 -3.01
CA GLN A 131 -24.67 -9.35 -4.40
C GLN A 131 -23.15 -9.58 -4.45
N PHE A 132 -22.38 -8.82 -3.65
CA PHE A 132 -20.92 -8.97 -3.60
C PHE A 132 -20.48 -10.39 -3.18
N LEU A 133 -21.08 -10.94 -2.13
CA LEU A 133 -20.77 -12.30 -1.67
C LEU A 133 -21.19 -13.36 -2.69
N GLY A 134 -22.28 -13.15 -3.43
CA GLY A 134 -22.69 -14.02 -4.55
C GLY A 134 -21.65 -14.04 -5.69
N GLU A 135 -21.04 -12.89 -5.99
CA GLU A 135 -19.93 -12.83 -6.96
C GLU A 135 -18.67 -13.57 -6.44
N LEU A 136 -18.34 -13.41 -5.14
CA LEU A 136 -17.23 -14.15 -4.54
C LEU A 136 -17.47 -15.66 -4.57
N ASP A 137 -18.70 -16.08 -4.32
CA ASP A 137 -19.09 -17.50 -4.40
C ASP A 137 -18.90 -18.06 -5.82
N THR A 138 -19.31 -17.29 -6.81
CA THR A 138 -19.10 -17.63 -8.23
C THR A 138 -17.61 -17.72 -8.58
N LEU A 139 -16.78 -16.79 -8.13
CA LEU A 139 -15.33 -16.85 -8.33
C LEU A 139 -14.72 -18.08 -7.63
N HIS A 140 -15.12 -18.35 -6.38
CA HIS A 140 -14.68 -19.53 -5.64
C HIS A 140 -15.03 -20.84 -6.35
N ALA A 141 -16.27 -20.97 -6.84
CA ALA A 141 -16.72 -22.14 -7.61
C ALA A 141 -15.92 -22.33 -8.92
N ARG A 142 -15.42 -21.26 -9.52
CA ARG A 142 -14.50 -21.27 -10.68
C ARG A 142 -13.04 -21.58 -10.31
N GLY A 143 -12.72 -21.76 -9.03
CA GLY A 143 -11.38 -22.12 -8.55
C GLY A 143 -10.56 -20.97 -7.97
N ALA A 144 -11.13 -19.80 -7.73
CA ALA A 144 -10.44 -18.72 -7.06
C ALA A 144 -10.14 -19.06 -5.59
N ARG A 145 -8.87 -18.83 -5.16
CA ARG A 145 -8.44 -19.12 -3.78
C ARG A 145 -7.73 -17.93 -3.13
N LEU A 146 -7.21 -16.98 -3.90
CA LEU A 146 -6.43 -15.84 -3.41
C LEU A 146 -7.21 -14.55 -3.63
N PHE A 147 -7.76 -13.98 -2.56
CA PHE A 147 -8.54 -12.73 -2.59
C PHE A 147 -7.81 -11.63 -1.85
N LYS A 148 -7.58 -10.50 -2.51
CA LYS A 148 -7.10 -9.27 -1.89
C LYS A 148 -8.16 -8.19 -1.98
N PHE A 149 -8.64 -7.74 -0.83
CA PHE A 149 -9.56 -6.62 -0.74
C PHE A 149 -8.81 -5.31 -0.97
N VAL A 150 -9.37 -4.46 -1.81
CA VAL A 150 -8.85 -3.11 -2.05
C VAL A 150 -9.55 -2.04 -1.23
N ASP A 151 -10.47 -2.45 -0.38
CA ASP A 151 -11.08 -1.62 0.66
C ASP A 151 -10.02 -1.03 1.56
N ARG A 152 -10.01 0.28 1.71
CA ARG A 152 -8.98 1.01 2.48
C ARG A 152 -9.12 0.84 3.99
N THR A 153 -10.24 0.33 4.45
CA THR A 153 -10.50 0.04 5.85
C THR A 153 -11.59 -1.00 5.97
N PHE A 154 -11.20 -2.25 6.02
CA PHE A 154 -12.13 -3.38 6.12
C PHE A 154 -12.99 -3.33 7.38
N ASN A 155 -12.44 -2.91 8.51
CA ASN A 155 -13.10 -2.93 9.82
C ASN A 155 -13.90 -1.65 10.17
N LEU A 156 -14.35 -0.88 9.17
CA LEU A 156 -15.26 0.26 9.41
C LEU A 156 -16.67 -0.18 9.80
N ASN A 157 -17.22 -1.11 9.04
CA ASN A 157 -18.56 -1.67 9.31
C ASN A 157 -18.43 -3.10 9.83
N ILE A 158 -18.49 -3.23 11.14
CA ILE A 158 -18.27 -4.50 11.83
C ILE A 158 -19.23 -5.60 11.37
N LYS A 159 -20.49 -5.27 11.09
CA LYS A 159 -21.48 -6.25 10.62
C LYS A 159 -21.10 -6.80 9.25
N SER A 160 -20.71 -5.92 8.32
CA SER A 160 -20.25 -6.33 6.99
C SER A 160 -18.97 -7.13 7.07
N SER A 161 -18.01 -6.69 7.90
CA SER A 161 -16.74 -7.41 8.11
C SER A 161 -16.99 -8.84 8.63
N LEU A 162 -17.83 -8.99 9.64
CA LEU A 162 -18.17 -10.32 10.20
C LEU A 162 -18.86 -11.21 9.15
N LYS A 163 -19.75 -10.65 8.32
CA LYS A 163 -20.43 -11.42 7.27
C LYS A 163 -19.45 -11.87 6.18
N ILE A 164 -18.52 -11.01 5.78
CA ILE A 164 -17.45 -11.36 4.83
C ILE A 164 -16.53 -12.42 5.44
N MET A 165 -16.11 -12.25 6.70
CA MET A 165 -15.28 -13.26 7.38
C MET A 165 -15.99 -14.61 7.48
N GLN A 166 -17.28 -14.62 7.81
CA GLN A 166 -18.06 -15.85 7.88
C GLN A 166 -18.11 -16.55 6.52
N PHE A 167 -18.30 -15.82 5.41
CA PHE A 167 -18.21 -16.39 4.08
C PHE A 167 -16.91 -17.17 3.85
N PHE A 168 -15.75 -16.60 4.22
CA PHE A 168 -14.47 -17.29 4.07
C PHE A 168 -14.34 -18.48 5.02
N LEU A 169 -14.81 -18.36 6.26
CA LEU A 169 -14.81 -19.46 7.23
C LEU A 169 -15.67 -20.64 6.75
N ASP A 170 -16.84 -20.37 6.18
CA ASP A 170 -17.71 -21.40 5.60
C ASP A 170 -17.01 -22.14 4.45
N LYS A 171 -16.22 -21.41 3.61
CA LYS A 171 -15.43 -22.03 2.53
C LYS A 171 -14.27 -22.87 3.07
N LEU A 172 -13.60 -22.41 4.11
CA LEU A 172 -12.50 -23.14 4.76
C LEU A 172 -13.01 -24.42 5.45
N GLU A 173 -14.19 -24.37 6.05
CA GLU A 173 -14.82 -25.55 6.66
C GLU A 173 -15.28 -26.55 5.62
N ALA A 174 -15.85 -26.08 4.50
CA ALA A 174 -16.34 -26.94 3.41
C ALA A 174 -15.21 -27.58 2.59
N HIS A 175 -14.05 -26.92 2.47
CA HIS A 175 -12.92 -27.31 1.63
C HIS A 175 -11.57 -27.18 2.37
N PRO A 176 -11.34 -27.90 3.46
CA PRO A 176 -10.11 -27.78 4.25
C PRO A 176 -8.84 -28.19 3.49
N GLU A 177 -8.96 -29.05 2.47
CA GLU A 177 -7.88 -29.50 1.59
C GLU A 177 -7.50 -28.47 0.51
N ASP A 178 -8.35 -27.46 0.26
CA ASP A 178 -8.16 -26.45 -0.78
C ASP A 178 -8.51 -25.05 -0.23
N PRO A 179 -7.72 -24.56 0.75
CA PRO A 179 -8.06 -23.38 1.53
C PRO A 179 -8.06 -22.09 0.72
N VAL A 180 -8.99 -21.20 1.05
CA VAL A 180 -9.04 -19.83 0.55
C VAL A 180 -8.16 -18.92 1.41
N TYR A 181 -7.60 -17.90 0.78
CA TYR A 181 -6.80 -16.88 1.42
C TYR A 181 -7.44 -15.49 1.23
N ALA A 182 -7.56 -14.74 2.30
CA ALA A 182 -8.11 -13.40 2.31
C ALA A 182 -7.13 -12.38 2.91
N HIS A 183 -6.94 -11.28 2.18
CA HIS A 183 -6.08 -10.17 2.61
C HIS A 183 -6.89 -8.89 2.74
N PHE A 184 -6.84 -8.23 3.90
CA PHE A 184 -7.58 -7.03 4.23
C PHE A 184 -6.67 -5.91 4.73
N GLU A 185 -7.02 -4.64 4.42
CA GLU A 185 -6.45 -3.47 5.08
C GLU A 185 -7.33 -3.09 6.29
N VAL A 186 -6.73 -2.91 7.46
CA VAL A 186 -7.46 -2.61 8.70
C VAL A 186 -6.89 -1.41 9.46
N VAL A 187 -7.76 -0.70 10.17
CA VAL A 187 -7.37 0.33 11.13
C VAL A 187 -7.05 -0.35 12.46
N PRO A 188 -5.83 -0.15 13.00
CA PRO A 188 -5.34 -0.95 14.12
C PRO A 188 -6.03 -0.66 15.46
N ASP A 189 -6.50 0.56 15.71
CA ASP A 189 -7.10 0.97 16.97
C ASP A 189 -8.61 0.70 17.06
N HIS A 190 -9.21 0.10 16.02
CA HIS A 190 -10.61 -0.28 15.97
C HIS A 190 -10.78 -1.79 15.71
N LEU A 191 -10.56 -2.59 16.76
CA LEU A 191 -10.68 -4.05 16.70
C LEU A 191 -11.56 -4.57 17.86
N PRO A 192 -12.90 -4.49 17.73
CA PRO A 192 -13.81 -4.94 18.78
C PRO A 192 -13.77 -6.47 18.96
N ASP A 193 -14.20 -6.94 20.13
CA ASP A 193 -14.14 -8.35 20.52
C ASP A 193 -14.85 -9.29 19.53
N ALA A 194 -15.96 -8.83 18.94
CA ALA A 194 -16.67 -9.62 17.93
C ALA A 194 -15.79 -9.94 16.72
N LEU A 195 -14.95 -8.98 16.25
CA LEU A 195 -13.98 -9.24 15.19
C LEU A 195 -12.86 -10.15 15.67
N LYS A 196 -12.35 -9.94 16.87
CA LYS A 196 -11.31 -10.78 17.47
C LYS A 196 -11.75 -12.26 17.53
N GLU A 197 -12.96 -12.53 17.96
CA GLU A 197 -13.51 -13.88 18.00
C GLU A 197 -13.70 -14.49 16.60
N GLY A 198 -14.02 -13.68 15.60
CA GLY A 198 -14.03 -14.12 14.19
C GLY A 198 -12.64 -14.45 13.68
N ILE A 199 -11.66 -13.59 13.93
CA ILE A 199 -10.26 -13.72 13.47
C ILE A 199 -9.62 -15.01 14.03
N LYS A 200 -9.84 -15.35 15.30
CA LYS A 200 -9.31 -16.58 15.92
C LYS A 200 -9.68 -17.86 15.21
N LYS A 201 -10.77 -17.87 14.45
CA LYS A 201 -11.28 -19.08 13.77
C LYS A 201 -10.52 -19.39 12.47
N PHE A 202 -9.75 -18.42 11.93
CA PHE A 202 -9.01 -18.63 10.71
C PHE A 202 -7.78 -19.52 10.94
N PRO A 203 -7.60 -20.58 10.13
CA PRO A 203 -6.39 -21.39 10.17
C PRO A 203 -5.16 -20.60 9.72
N GLU A 204 -3.98 -21.10 10.08
CA GLU A 204 -2.71 -20.55 9.61
C GLU A 204 -2.65 -20.50 8.08
N GLY A 205 -2.10 -19.41 7.53
CA GLY A 205 -1.93 -19.23 6.07
C GLY A 205 -3.20 -18.85 5.31
N THR A 206 -4.31 -18.53 5.97
CA THR A 206 -5.59 -18.21 5.30
C THR A 206 -6.02 -16.75 5.44
N LEU A 207 -5.39 -15.99 6.36
CA LEU A 207 -5.76 -14.61 6.65
C LEU A 207 -4.51 -13.71 6.74
N GLN A 208 -4.55 -12.57 6.08
CA GLN A 208 -3.54 -11.52 6.22
C GLN A 208 -4.18 -10.16 6.48
N PHE A 209 -3.56 -9.39 7.36
CA PHE A 209 -3.87 -7.98 7.57
C PHE A 209 -2.73 -7.07 7.18
N GLU A 210 -3.03 -6.03 6.40
CA GLU A 210 -2.18 -4.87 6.17
C GLU A 210 -2.62 -3.77 7.14
N ILE A 211 -1.70 -3.32 8.00
CA ILE A 211 -2.00 -2.45 9.14
C ILE A 211 -1.14 -1.19 9.04
N GLY A 212 -1.76 -0.07 8.70
CA GLY A 212 -1.04 1.19 8.65
C GLY A 212 -0.89 1.80 10.05
N ILE A 213 0.30 1.83 10.61
CA ILE A 213 0.67 2.68 11.76
C ILE A 213 1.17 4.04 11.26
N GLN A 214 2.02 4.03 10.28
CA GLN A 214 2.68 5.14 9.59
C GLN A 214 3.70 5.88 10.46
N SER A 215 3.34 6.37 11.64
CA SER A 215 4.20 6.91 12.69
C SER A 215 3.54 6.71 14.06
N PHE A 216 4.34 6.50 15.09
CA PHE A 216 3.89 6.53 16.50
C PHE A 216 4.02 7.93 17.14
N ASN A 217 4.54 8.90 16.42
CA ASN A 217 4.68 10.27 16.94
C ASN A 217 3.34 11.02 16.86
N PRO A 218 2.73 11.44 18.00
CA PRO A 218 1.43 12.09 18.03
C PRO A 218 1.41 13.45 17.31
N ASP A 219 2.53 14.20 17.35
CA ASP A 219 2.64 15.50 16.70
C ASP A 219 2.63 15.32 15.18
N VAL A 220 3.40 14.35 14.68
CA VAL A 220 3.41 13.96 13.25
C VAL A 220 2.03 13.50 12.79
N GLN A 221 1.37 12.65 13.59
CA GLN A 221 -0.01 12.19 13.30
C GLN A 221 -0.98 13.37 13.17
N THR A 222 -0.86 14.36 14.08
CA THR A 222 -1.69 15.57 14.05
C THR A 222 -1.44 16.37 12.79
N LEU A 223 -0.17 16.58 12.41
CA LEU A 223 0.23 17.31 11.20
C LEU A 223 -0.36 16.67 9.93
N VAL A 224 -0.32 15.35 9.81
CA VAL A 224 -0.83 14.66 8.62
C VAL A 224 -2.31 14.26 8.76
N SER A 225 -3.04 14.88 9.69
CA SER A 225 -4.48 14.64 9.94
C SER A 225 -4.83 13.16 10.19
N ARG A 226 -3.90 12.40 10.77
CA ARG A 226 -4.11 10.99 11.12
C ARG A 226 -4.59 10.88 12.56
N LYS A 227 -5.84 10.49 12.72
CA LYS A 227 -6.42 10.19 14.06
C LYS A 227 -6.17 8.72 14.37
N GLN A 228 -5.30 8.46 15.34
CA GLN A 228 -4.96 7.11 15.77
C GLN A 228 -4.70 7.09 17.29
N ASN A 229 -5.21 6.07 17.97
CA ASN A 229 -4.83 5.79 19.35
C ASN A 229 -3.68 4.77 19.36
N ASN A 230 -2.46 5.26 19.60
CA ASN A 230 -1.23 4.46 19.54
C ASN A 230 -1.20 3.30 20.54
N GLU A 231 -1.72 3.50 21.76
CA GLU A 231 -1.74 2.45 22.78
C GLU A 231 -2.69 1.33 22.37
N LYS A 232 -3.90 1.70 21.97
CA LYS A 232 -4.91 0.74 21.51
C LYS A 232 -4.48 0.00 20.24
N ALA A 233 -3.78 0.69 19.33
CA ALA A 233 -3.19 0.09 18.13
C ALA A 233 -2.13 -0.96 18.53
N ALA A 234 -1.22 -0.61 19.43
CA ALA A 234 -0.19 -1.53 19.92
C ALA A 234 -0.78 -2.74 20.66
N GLU A 235 -1.78 -2.52 21.53
CA GLU A 235 -2.51 -3.59 22.22
C GLU A 235 -3.16 -4.56 21.23
N ASN A 236 -3.84 -4.04 20.21
CA ASN A 236 -4.50 -4.86 19.21
C ASN A 236 -3.52 -5.63 18.31
N ILE A 237 -2.41 -5.02 17.89
CA ILE A 237 -1.36 -5.71 17.15
C ILE A 237 -0.77 -6.85 17.97
N ARG A 238 -0.41 -6.58 19.26
CA ARG A 238 0.08 -7.63 20.16
C ARG A 238 -0.94 -8.75 20.32
N TRP A 239 -2.20 -8.39 20.53
CA TRP A 239 -3.27 -9.37 20.67
C TRP A 239 -3.39 -10.25 19.40
N LEU A 240 -3.33 -9.66 18.20
CA LEU A 240 -3.37 -10.39 16.94
C LEU A 240 -2.18 -11.37 16.81
N CYS A 241 -0.96 -10.94 17.16
CA CYS A 241 0.23 -11.79 17.14
C CYS A 241 0.13 -12.98 18.11
N GLU A 242 -0.47 -12.77 19.30
CA GLU A 242 -0.49 -13.76 20.38
C GLU A 242 -1.70 -14.71 20.32
N ASN A 243 -2.82 -14.27 19.72
CA ASN A 243 -4.11 -14.96 19.83
C ASN A 243 -4.73 -15.33 18.47
N SER A 244 -4.04 -15.10 17.36
CA SER A 244 -4.55 -15.46 16.03
C SER A 244 -3.44 -16.02 15.14
N HIS A 245 -3.84 -16.64 14.03
CA HIS A 245 -2.94 -17.11 12.98
C HIS A 245 -2.89 -16.14 11.79
N ALA A 246 -3.42 -14.93 11.94
CA ALA A 246 -3.39 -13.92 10.89
C ALA A 246 -1.96 -13.45 10.63
N HIS A 247 -1.55 -13.43 9.38
CA HIS A 247 -0.27 -12.83 8.98
C HIS A 247 -0.37 -11.32 9.04
N LEU A 248 0.50 -10.66 9.80
CA LEU A 248 0.46 -9.20 10.00
C LEU A 248 1.57 -8.52 9.21
N HIS A 249 1.18 -7.64 8.31
CA HIS A 249 2.03 -6.73 7.58
C HIS A 249 1.76 -5.30 8.09
N VAL A 250 2.72 -4.69 8.77
CA VAL A 250 2.52 -3.40 9.44
C VAL A 250 3.39 -2.32 8.83
N ASP A 251 2.79 -1.17 8.49
CA ASP A 251 3.43 -0.10 7.73
C ASP A 251 3.89 1.07 8.60
N LEU A 252 5.12 1.54 8.33
CA LEU A 252 5.66 2.83 8.76
C LEU A 252 6.05 3.66 7.54
N ILE A 253 5.97 5.00 7.66
CA ILE A 253 6.38 5.94 6.61
C ILE A 253 7.46 6.88 7.15
N ALA A 254 8.66 6.81 6.58
CA ALA A 254 9.72 7.78 6.84
C ALA A 254 9.57 9.02 5.96
N GLY A 255 9.98 10.18 6.51
CA GLY A 255 9.95 11.46 5.80
C GLY A 255 8.62 12.22 5.92
N LEU A 256 7.78 11.87 6.89
CA LEU A 256 6.60 12.67 7.24
C LEU A 256 7.02 14.05 7.79
N PRO A 257 6.22 15.13 7.55
CA PRO A 257 6.54 16.46 8.05
C PRO A 257 6.68 16.47 9.57
N GLY A 258 7.72 17.15 10.07
CA GLY A 258 7.97 17.28 11.50
C GLY A 258 8.59 16.05 12.18
N GLU A 259 8.85 14.96 11.46
CA GLU A 259 9.52 13.78 12.00
C GLU A 259 11.02 13.76 11.67
N ASP A 260 11.85 13.49 12.67
CA ASP A 260 13.28 13.26 12.51
C ASP A 260 13.64 11.78 12.56
N VAL A 261 14.89 11.45 12.23
CA VAL A 261 15.38 10.05 12.22
C VAL A 261 15.28 9.41 13.60
N ALA A 262 15.50 10.16 14.68
CA ALA A 262 15.45 9.61 16.03
C ALA A 262 14.01 9.27 16.45
N SER A 263 13.03 10.12 16.09
CA SER A 263 11.61 9.84 16.31
C SER A 263 11.16 8.61 15.53
N PHE A 264 11.52 8.55 14.25
CA PHE A 264 11.21 7.39 13.40
C PHE A 264 11.84 6.10 13.96
N ALA A 265 13.10 6.15 14.39
CA ALA A 265 13.80 5.02 14.99
C ALA A 265 13.07 4.47 16.22
N ARG A 266 12.64 5.35 17.14
CA ARG A 266 11.83 4.94 18.32
C ARG A 266 10.51 4.27 17.91
N GLY A 267 9.84 4.81 16.88
CA GLY A 267 8.63 4.21 16.34
C GLY A 267 8.86 2.83 15.74
N PHE A 268 9.95 2.67 15.00
CA PHE A 268 10.37 1.39 14.42
C PHE A 268 10.68 0.35 15.51
N ASP A 269 11.50 0.71 16.51
CA ASP A 269 11.87 -0.18 17.61
C ASP A 269 10.62 -0.60 18.41
N ARG A 270 9.72 0.35 18.70
CA ARG A 270 8.41 0.08 19.33
C ARG A 270 7.57 -0.90 18.52
N LEU A 271 7.51 -0.74 17.20
CA LEU A 271 6.76 -1.67 16.34
C LEU A 271 7.38 -3.07 16.35
N LEU A 272 8.69 -3.15 16.30
CA LEU A 272 9.41 -4.44 16.33
C LEU A 272 9.14 -5.22 17.63
N GLU A 273 9.00 -4.53 18.77
CA GLU A 273 8.64 -5.14 20.06
C GLU A 273 7.25 -5.80 20.03
N LEU A 274 6.35 -5.38 19.15
CA LEU A 274 5.03 -5.99 18.96
C LEU A 274 5.09 -7.29 18.16
N LYS A 275 6.23 -7.59 17.52
CA LYS A 275 6.54 -8.81 16.76
C LYS A 275 5.57 -9.09 15.61
N PRO A 276 5.23 -8.11 14.75
CA PRO A 276 4.50 -8.41 13.52
C PRO A 276 5.32 -9.33 12.62
N HIS A 277 4.65 -10.01 11.69
CA HIS A 277 5.34 -10.91 10.75
C HIS A 277 6.22 -10.13 9.76
N GLU A 278 5.72 -8.97 9.31
CA GLU A 278 6.45 -8.08 8.41
C GLU A 278 6.30 -6.62 8.83
N ILE A 279 7.37 -5.85 8.70
CA ILE A 279 7.35 -4.39 8.82
C ILE A 279 7.65 -3.81 7.45
N GLN A 280 6.65 -3.17 6.83
CA GLN A 280 6.88 -2.41 5.63
C GLN A 280 7.40 -1.02 5.97
N PHE A 281 8.65 -0.79 5.63
CA PHE A 281 9.28 0.50 5.78
C PHE A 281 9.04 1.32 4.51
N GLY A 282 8.00 2.15 4.54
CA GLY A 282 7.65 3.06 3.44
C GLY A 282 8.47 4.36 3.47
N ILE A 283 8.67 4.95 2.30
CA ILE A 283 9.21 6.30 2.14
C ILE A 283 8.10 7.19 1.61
N LEU A 284 7.88 8.34 2.22
CA LEU A 284 6.83 9.27 1.84
C LEU A 284 6.86 9.59 0.34
N LYS A 285 5.70 9.60 -0.28
CA LYS A 285 5.51 9.98 -1.69
C LYS A 285 4.47 11.10 -1.78
N ARG A 286 4.78 12.12 -2.55
CA ARG A 286 3.81 13.15 -2.91
C ARG A 286 2.95 12.67 -4.08
N LEU A 287 1.91 11.91 -3.79
CA LEU A 287 0.94 11.56 -4.82
C LEU A 287 0.15 12.81 -5.22
N ARG A 288 -0.12 12.97 -6.53
CA ARG A 288 -0.81 14.17 -7.05
C ARG A 288 -2.19 14.32 -6.45
N GLY A 289 -2.55 15.55 -6.08
CA GLY A 289 -3.82 15.87 -5.43
C GLY A 289 -3.84 15.67 -3.91
N THR A 290 -2.82 15.02 -3.32
CA THR A 290 -2.80 14.81 -1.87
C THR A 290 -2.49 16.10 -1.11
N PRO A 291 -3.17 16.36 0.02
CA PRO A 291 -2.98 17.57 0.82
C PRO A 291 -1.58 17.74 1.42
N ILE A 292 -0.75 16.69 1.43
CA ILE A 292 0.60 16.70 2.00
C ILE A 292 1.47 17.83 1.45
N ILE A 293 1.18 18.29 0.22
CA ILE A 293 1.92 19.38 -0.44
C ILE A 293 1.86 20.70 0.35
N ARG A 294 0.82 20.92 1.15
CA ARG A 294 0.67 22.15 1.95
C ARG A 294 1.79 22.35 2.97
N HIS A 295 2.43 21.26 3.38
CA HIS A 295 3.53 21.26 4.35
C HIS A 295 4.89 21.54 3.72
N THR A 296 4.97 21.68 2.38
CA THR A 296 6.24 21.80 1.65
C THR A 296 7.09 22.98 2.12
N ALA A 297 6.49 24.17 2.25
CA ALA A 297 7.23 25.37 2.63
C ALA A 297 7.64 25.38 4.11
N GLU A 298 6.73 24.96 4.99
CA GLU A 298 6.94 25.01 6.44
C GLU A 298 7.95 23.96 6.93
N TYR A 299 7.92 22.74 6.34
CA TYR A 299 8.76 21.61 6.74
C TYR A 299 9.85 21.28 5.71
N GLY A 300 10.15 22.19 4.80
CA GLY A 300 11.23 22.03 3.83
C GLY A 300 11.15 20.76 2.98
N LEU A 301 9.91 20.31 2.63
CA LEU A 301 9.74 19.04 1.93
C LEU A 301 10.25 19.14 0.49
N VAL A 302 11.24 18.35 0.14
CA VAL A 302 11.78 18.23 -1.22
C VAL A 302 11.41 16.87 -1.79
N PHE A 303 10.66 16.86 -2.89
CA PHE A 303 10.24 15.62 -3.54
C PHE A 303 10.90 15.46 -4.91
N ASP A 304 11.13 14.20 -5.33
CA ASP A 304 11.47 13.92 -6.72
C ASP A 304 10.31 14.37 -7.62
N PRO A 305 10.57 15.23 -8.62
CA PRO A 305 9.53 15.70 -9.54
C PRO A 305 9.00 14.57 -10.44
N HIS A 306 9.67 13.42 -10.46
CA HIS A 306 9.31 12.27 -11.28
C HIS A 306 8.70 11.13 -10.44
N PRO A 307 7.78 10.34 -11.02
CA PRO A 307 7.26 9.16 -10.33
C PRO A 307 8.40 8.21 -9.89
N PRO A 308 8.32 7.73 -8.66
CA PRO A 308 7.19 7.68 -7.75
C PRO A 308 7.05 8.87 -6.79
N TYR A 309 7.62 10.03 -7.06
CA TYR A 309 7.49 11.28 -6.27
C TYR A 309 7.97 11.13 -4.82
N THR A 310 9.03 10.39 -4.63
CA THR A 310 9.59 10.07 -3.31
C THR A 310 10.18 11.32 -2.66
N ILE A 311 10.00 11.47 -1.34
CA ILE A 311 10.67 12.52 -0.56
C ILE A 311 12.18 12.34 -0.63
N LEU A 312 12.91 13.43 -0.84
CA LEU A 312 14.36 13.47 -0.94
C LEU A 312 15.01 14.07 0.32
N ALA A 313 14.34 15.04 0.92
CA ALA A 313 14.77 15.70 2.16
C ALA A 313 13.60 16.41 2.84
N THR A 314 13.73 16.69 4.13
CA THR A 314 12.87 17.58 4.92
C THR A 314 13.74 18.57 5.69
N ASP A 315 13.14 19.49 6.47
CA ASP A 315 13.85 20.36 7.40
C ASP A 315 14.61 19.60 8.51
N ARG A 316 14.24 18.35 8.79
CA ARG A 316 14.77 17.49 9.89
C ARG A 316 15.53 16.26 9.43
N ILE A 317 15.42 15.89 8.17
CA ILE A 317 16.11 14.74 7.57
C ILE A 317 16.77 15.23 6.28
N ASP A 318 18.07 15.29 6.26
CA ASP A 318 18.81 15.70 5.06
C ASP A 318 18.77 14.64 3.95
N PHE A 319 19.28 15.00 2.77
CA PHE A 319 19.29 14.08 1.63
C PHE A 319 20.07 12.79 1.90
N ASN A 320 21.22 12.89 2.58
CA ASN A 320 22.07 11.71 2.86
C ASN A 320 21.40 10.78 3.85
N GLU A 321 20.79 11.32 4.90
CA GLU A 321 20.01 10.57 5.89
C GLU A 321 18.81 9.89 5.22
N MET A 322 18.09 10.61 4.34
CA MET A 322 16.97 10.03 3.58
C MET A 322 17.44 8.88 2.69
N GLN A 323 18.60 9.00 2.03
CA GLN A 323 19.16 7.90 1.25
C GLN A 323 19.57 6.71 2.12
N GLN A 324 20.01 6.93 3.36
CA GLN A 324 20.25 5.84 4.31
C GLN A 324 18.95 5.13 4.69
N LEU A 325 17.86 5.87 4.95
CA LEU A 325 16.54 5.30 5.21
C LEU A 325 16.00 4.50 4.02
N VAL A 326 16.18 4.98 2.80
CA VAL A 326 15.81 4.27 1.56
C VAL A 326 16.56 2.94 1.45
N ARG A 327 17.88 2.93 1.75
CA ARG A 327 18.68 1.71 1.75
C ARG A 327 18.26 0.76 2.88
N PHE A 328 18.03 1.30 4.07
CA PHE A 328 17.51 0.54 5.21
C PHE A 328 16.22 -0.19 4.84
N ALA A 329 15.23 0.53 4.29
CA ALA A 329 13.96 -0.04 3.86
C ALA A 329 14.16 -1.22 2.89
N ARG A 330 15.05 -1.05 1.93
CA ARG A 330 15.31 -2.09 0.94
C ARG A 330 16.02 -3.32 1.53
N TYR A 331 17.01 -3.11 2.38
CA TYR A 331 17.71 -4.23 3.03
C TYR A 331 16.84 -4.90 4.09
N TRP A 332 15.97 -4.14 4.77
CA TRP A 332 14.99 -4.70 5.69
C TRP A 332 14.08 -5.72 4.99
N ASP A 333 13.53 -5.34 3.84
CA ASP A 333 12.73 -6.22 3.01
C ASP A 333 13.50 -7.50 2.58
N LEU A 334 14.75 -7.35 2.18
CA LEU A 334 15.59 -8.47 1.73
C LEU A 334 16.04 -9.40 2.85
N ILE A 335 16.23 -8.91 4.07
CA ILE A 335 16.85 -9.64 5.19
C ILE A 335 15.79 -10.04 6.21
N ALA A 336 14.99 -9.08 6.71
CA ALA A 336 14.01 -9.33 7.75
C ALA A 336 12.72 -9.93 7.20
N ASN A 337 12.01 -9.19 6.34
CA ASN A 337 10.70 -9.64 5.82
C ASN A 337 10.79 -10.91 4.98
N SER A 338 11.94 -11.18 4.35
CA SER A 338 12.10 -12.42 3.56
C SER A 338 12.09 -13.71 4.39
N GLY A 339 12.23 -13.63 5.72
CA GLY A 339 12.34 -14.77 6.63
C GLY A 339 13.62 -15.58 6.51
N ARG A 340 14.47 -15.31 5.50
CA ARG A 340 15.68 -16.11 5.20
C ARG A 340 16.74 -16.07 6.28
N PHE A 341 16.74 -15.01 7.09
CA PHE A 341 17.71 -14.77 8.14
C PHE A 341 17.08 -14.75 9.54
N ALA A 342 15.98 -15.45 9.74
CA ALA A 342 15.20 -15.44 10.99
C ALA A 342 16.05 -15.77 12.24
N HIS A 343 17.02 -16.69 12.12
CA HIS A 343 17.92 -17.05 13.23
C HIS A 343 19.05 -16.03 13.44
N THR A 344 19.49 -15.33 12.41
CA THR A 344 20.61 -14.37 12.50
C THR A 344 20.12 -12.97 12.85
N LEU A 345 18.93 -12.60 12.42
CA LEU A 345 18.37 -11.27 12.62
C LEU A 345 18.34 -10.82 14.09
N PRO A 346 17.90 -11.63 15.08
CA PRO A 346 17.93 -11.24 16.50
C PRO A 346 19.32 -10.92 17.00
N LEU A 347 20.36 -11.62 16.50
CA LEU A 347 21.76 -11.40 16.86
C LEU A 347 22.30 -10.06 16.34
N ILE A 348 21.75 -9.59 15.20
CA ILE A 348 22.07 -8.28 14.61
C ILE A 348 21.36 -7.17 15.38
N LEU A 349 20.08 -7.32 15.63
CA LEU A 349 19.21 -6.28 16.19
C LEU A 349 19.55 -5.95 17.65
N ARG A 350 19.76 -6.95 18.48
CA ARG A 350 20.10 -6.80 19.92
C ARG A 350 19.20 -5.78 20.65
N GLU A 351 19.80 -4.93 21.51
CA GLU A 351 19.10 -3.94 22.35
C GLU A 351 18.74 -2.64 21.60
N MET A 352 19.34 -2.37 20.43
CA MET A 352 19.13 -1.16 19.64
C MET A 352 18.81 -1.52 18.17
N PRO A 353 17.64 -2.07 17.89
CA PRO A 353 17.35 -2.70 16.61
C PRO A 353 17.54 -1.78 15.40
N PHE A 354 16.93 -0.59 15.42
CA PHE A 354 17.06 0.37 14.33
C PHE A 354 18.51 0.78 14.09
N ALA A 355 19.24 1.17 15.14
CA ALA A 355 20.61 1.64 15.03
C ALA A 355 21.54 0.52 14.52
N ASN A 356 21.37 -0.70 15.03
CA ASN A 356 22.17 -1.85 14.63
C ASN A 356 21.92 -2.25 13.18
N PHE A 357 20.65 -2.26 12.76
CA PHE A 357 20.31 -2.55 11.37
C PHE A 357 20.74 -1.42 10.42
N MET A 358 20.70 -0.15 10.85
CA MET A 358 21.22 0.97 10.08
C MET A 358 22.72 0.83 9.83
N ARG A 359 23.50 0.40 10.85
CA ARG A 359 24.93 0.09 10.68
C ARG A 359 25.16 -1.02 9.67
N LEU A 360 24.39 -2.10 9.74
CA LEU A 360 24.43 -3.18 8.76
C LEU A 360 24.10 -2.67 7.35
N SER A 361 23.04 -1.89 7.22
CA SER A 361 22.59 -1.30 5.95
C SER A 361 23.68 -0.44 5.30
N ASN A 362 24.30 0.45 6.09
CA ASN A 362 25.38 1.31 5.62
C ASN A 362 26.63 0.50 5.23
N TRP A 363 26.98 -0.50 6.02
CA TRP A 363 28.09 -1.40 5.72
C TRP A 363 27.85 -2.22 4.44
N LEU A 364 26.65 -2.78 4.27
CA LEU A 364 26.26 -3.50 3.06
C LEU A 364 26.40 -2.62 1.82
N TYR A 365 25.91 -1.40 1.88
CA TYR A 365 26.00 -0.47 0.75
C TYR A 365 27.46 -0.10 0.43
N ALA A 366 28.26 0.20 1.43
CA ALA A 366 29.68 0.52 1.26
C ALA A 366 30.50 -0.62 0.61
N ASN A 367 30.09 -1.87 0.84
CA ASN A 367 30.80 -3.04 0.29
C ASN A 367 30.19 -3.62 -0.99
N THR A 368 28.95 -3.28 -1.34
CA THR A 368 28.26 -3.85 -2.51
C THR A 368 27.91 -2.83 -3.59
N ASP A 369 27.83 -1.55 -3.22
CA ASP A 369 27.34 -0.43 -4.04
C ASP A 369 26.00 -0.75 -4.73
N ALA A 370 25.16 -1.61 -4.12
CA ALA A 370 23.96 -2.14 -4.72
C ALA A 370 22.84 -2.33 -3.70
N THR A 371 21.64 -1.93 -4.06
CA THR A 371 20.40 -2.20 -3.31
C THR A 371 19.48 -3.20 -4.01
N HIS A 372 19.82 -3.61 -5.23
CA HIS A 372 19.02 -4.50 -6.08
C HIS A 372 19.89 -5.59 -6.69
N ARG A 373 19.28 -6.75 -6.96
CA ARG A 373 19.95 -7.89 -7.61
C ARG A 373 21.20 -8.37 -6.87
N ILE A 374 21.19 -8.29 -5.55
CA ILE A 374 22.23 -8.86 -4.73
C ILE A 374 21.97 -10.36 -4.66
N ALA A 375 22.94 -11.16 -5.11
CA ALA A 375 22.85 -12.61 -4.98
C ALA A 375 22.80 -13.00 -3.49
N LEU A 376 22.02 -14.02 -3.17
CA LEU A 376 21.80 -14.46 -1.78
C LEU A 376 23.12 -14.77 -1.07
N GLU A 377 24.07 -15.40 -1.76
CA GLU A 377 25.42 -15.68 -1.24
C GLU A 377 26.18 -14.40 -0.85
N ARG A 378 26.09 -13.36 -1.69
CA ARG A 378 26.68 -12.04 -1.41
C ARG A 378 25.98 -11.31 -0.24
N LEU A 379 24.77 -11.71 0.10
CA LEU A 379 24.02 -11.16 1.24
C LEU A 379 24.30 -12.01 2.51
N ALA A 380 24.42 -13.32 2.38
CA ALA A 380 24.62 -14.23 3.49
C ALA A 380 25.98 -14.02 4.21
N VAL A 381 27.05 -13.82 3.45
CA VAL A 381 28.40 -13.58 4.03
C VAL A 381 28.43 -12.34 4.93
N PRO A 382 27.99 -11.15 4.48
CA PRO A 382 27.92 -9.96 5.34
C PRO A 382 27.02 -10.13 6.55
N VAL A 383 25.82 -10.69 6.37
CA VAL A 383 24.86 -10.91 7.45
C VAL A 383 25.44 -11.86 8.51
N SER A 384 26.17 -12.90 8.12
CA SER A 384 26.85 -13.80 9.03
C SER A 384 28.07 -13.15 9.72
N TYR A 385 28.80 -12.27 9.01
CA TYR A 385 29.99 -11.60 9.55
C TYR A 385 29.66 -10.49 10.55
N THR A 386 28.55 -9.77 10.37
CA THR A 386 28.20 -8.61 11.21
C THR A 386 27.88 -8.99 12.65
N HIS A 387 27.35 -10.18 12.92
CA HIS A 387 27.13 -10.62 14.30
C HIS A 387 28.45 -10.97 15.05
N LEU A 388 29.54 -11.24 14.33
CA LEU A 388 30.86 -11.55 14.91
C LEU A 388 31.76 -10.32 15.06
N THR A 389 31.58 -9.28 14.21
CA THR A 389 32.55 -8.20 14.06
C THR A 389 32.02 -6.79 14.30
N LEU A 390 30.71 -6.60 14.55
CA LEU A 390 30.21 -5.26 14.92
C LEU A 390 30.84 -4.84 16.26
N PRO A 391 31.55 -3.70 16.30
CA PRO A 391 32.17 -3.24 17.55
C PRO A 391 31.12 -3.03 18.62
N THR A 392 31.33 -3.56 19.79
CA THR A 392 30.48 -3.42 20.98
C THR A 392 30.61 -2.05 21.64
N THR A 393 31.48 -1.17 21.14
CA THR A 393 31.73 0.18 21.66
C THR A 393 31.12 1.23 20.73
N PRO A 394 30.33 2.18 21.25
CA PRO A 394 29.93 3.35 20.49
C PRO A 394 31.20 4.16 20.17
N TYR A 395 31.34 4.57 18.92
CA TYR A 395 32.30 5.62 18.59
C TYR A 395 31.81 6.90 19.28
N VAL A 396 32.67 7.44 20.16
CA VAL A 396 32.55 8.77 20.78
C VAL A 396 32.73 9.84 19.71
#